data_9fd113e491f89556d5a6c6e0699b0545
#
_entry.id   9fd113e491f89556d5a6c6e0699b0545
#
_cell.length_a   1.000
_cell.length_b   1.000
_cell.length_c   1.000
_cell.angle_alpha   90.00
_cell.angle_beta   90.00
_cell.angle_gamma   90.00
#
_symmetry.space_group_name_H-M   'P 1'
#
loop_
_entity.id
_entity.type
_entity.pdbx_description
1 polymer ?
#
loop_
_entity_poly.entity_id
_entity_poly.type
_entity_poly.pdbx_seq_one_letter_code
_entity_poly.pdbx_strand_id
1 'polypeptide(L)'
;MKHLLKIILQISLPFVLGFGILWWMYRATDWHEFMQCVTHDMNWGWMLLSLAFGILPQMARAWRWRMALAPLGEHARRTSCTDAIFMSYAASLVIPRVGEVTRCGTLKKSDGISFTKSLGTVVTERLVDSLFMLIFTGVAFLSQLPKFLEFLCKTGTNLNDILHRFTGTGYIVTLICICAAVIATLVAVRRFAVFKKGRDMLHEVWEGVLSLRKVHNLPLYLFYSLLIWVGYFLHFYIAFFCFDFTSSLSVGAAFLIFCVGTFAVLVPTPNGAGPWHFAVKTMLVLYGVAEPQAVMFALVVHTIQTALVVLLGAFGWARVNYRKKLS
;
A
#
# COMPACT_ATOMS: atom_id res chain seq x y z
N MET A 1 -22.22 -12.49 -22.61
CA MET A 1 -22.50 -11.08 -22.35
C MET A 1 -22.39 -10.71 -20.86
N LYS A 2 -23.15 -11.33 -19.95
CA LYS A 2 -23.10 -11.02 -18.49
C LYS A 2 -21.71 -11.17 -17.84
N HIS A 3 -20.91 -12.15 -18.26
CA HIS A 3 -19.55 -12.38 -17.74
C HIS A 3 -18.56 -11.28 -18.17
N LEU A 4 -18.63 -10.85 -19.44
CA LEU A 4 -17.80 -9.77 -19.98
C LEU A 4 -18.14 -8.43 -19.32
N LEU A 5 -19.44 -8.13 -19.14
CA LEU A 5 -19.91 -6.93 -18.45
C LEU A 5 -19.42 -6.89 -16.99
N LYS A 6 -19.43 -8.03 -16.30
CA LYS A 6 -18.90 -8.14 -14.93
C LYS A 6 -17.40 -7.84 -14.86
N ILE A 7 -16.61 -8.34 -15.80
CA ILE A 7 -15.16 -8.09 -15.87
C ILE A 7 -14.90 -6.60 -16.16
N ILE A 8 -15.61 -6.02 -17.13
CA ILE A 8 -15.50 -4.60 -17.46
C ILE A 8 -15.83 -3.74 -16.24
N LEU A 9 -16.95 -4.02 -15.55
CA LEU A 9 -17.33 -3.30 -14.33
C LEU A 9 -16.29 -3.45 -13.20
N GLN A 10 -15.73 -4.63 -13.01
CA GLN A 10 -14.71 -4.88 -11.98
C GLN A 10 -13.41 -4.13 -12.23
N ILE A 11 -13.06 -3.90 -13.51
CA ILE A 11 -11.87 -3.13 -13.88
C ILE A 11 -12.17 -1.64 -13.89
N SER A 12 -13.29 -1.21 -14.50
CA SER A 12 -13.60 0.22 -14.66
C SER A 12 -13.98 0.92 -13.35
N LEU A 13 -14.66 0.23 -12.41
CA LEU A 13 -15.12 0.85 -11.17
C LEU A 13 -13.99 1.43 -10.31
N PRO A 14 -12.85 0.75 -10.08
CA PRO A 14 -11.71 1.32 -9.38
C PRO A 14 -11.13 2.57 -10.06
N PHE A 15 -11.08 2.57 -11.40
CA PHE A 15 -10.62 3.74 -12.15
C PHE A 15 -11.59 4.91 -12.06
N VAL A 16 -12.89 4.66 -12.28
CA VAL A 16 -13.93 5.69 -12.17
C VAL A 16 -13.94 6.30 -10.77
N LEU A 17 -13.83 5.48 -9.73
CA LEU A 17 -13.78 5.96 -8.35
C LEU A 17 -12.52 6.81 -8.11
N GLY A 18 -11.35 6.32 -8.48
CA GLY A 18 -10.08 7.03 -8.29
C GLY A 18 -10.03 8.36 -9.05
N PHE A 19 -10.34 8.32 -10.35
CA PHE A 19 -10.36 9.53 -11.18
C PHE A 19 -11.49 10.50 -10.81
N GLY A 20 -12.66 9.99 -10.37
CA GLY A 20 -13.77 10.83 -9.90
C GLY A 20 -13.37 11.64 -8.65
N ILE A 21 -12.70 11.01 -7.69
CA ILE A 21 -12.18 11.70 -6.49
C ILE A 21 -11.11 12.73 -6.89
N LEU A 22 -10.16 12.35 -7.76
CA LEU A 22 -9.13 13.27 -8.23
C LEU A 22 -9.74 14.47 -8.95
N TRP A 23 -10.65 14.25 -9.91
CA TRP A 23 -11.30 15.32 -10.62
C TRP A 23 -12.05 16.27 -9.68
N TRP A 24 -12.79 15.71 -8.72
CA TRP A 24 -13.51 16.50 -7.72
C TRP A 24 -12.57 17.37 -6.88
N MET A 25 -11.41 16.81 -6.45
CA MET A 25 -10.44 17.52 -5.64
C MET A 25 -9.70 18.62 -6.41
N TYR A 26 -9.30 18.32 -7.65
CA TYR A 26 -8.38 19.20 -8.41
C TYR A 26 -9.07 20.12 -9.42
N ARG A 27 -10.39 20.04 -9.60
CA ARG A 27 -11.15 20.88 -10.54
C ARG A 27 -11.07 22.39 -10.26
N ALA A 28 -10.82 22.78 -9.00
CA ALA A 28 -10.72 24.16 -8.55
C ALA A 28 -9.27 24.61 -8.29
N THR A 29 -8.27 23.76 -8.65
CA THR A 29 -6.85 24.07 -8.45
C THR A 29 -6.39 25.12 -9.44
N ASP A 30 -5.76 26.19 -8.98
CA ASP A 30 -5.04 27.14 -9.84
C ASP A 30 -3.72 26.48 -10.30
N TRP A 31 -3.70 26.09 -11.56
CA TRP A 31 -2.53 25.42 -12.15
C TRP A 31 -1.33 26.35 -12.32
N HIS A 32 -1.53 27.66 -12.37
CA HIS A 32 -0.43 28.62 -12.43
C HIS A 32 0.28 28.68 -11.07
N GLU A 33 -0.47 28.88 -9.99
CA GLU A 33 0.04 28.84 -8.62
C GLU A 33 0.71 27.48 -8.31
N PHE A 34 0.09 26.38 -8.74
CA PHE A 34 0.65 25.04 -8.61
C PHE A 34 2.04 24.93 -9.28
N MET A 35 2.18 25.36 -10.53
CA MET A 35 3.45 25.30 -11.25
C MET A 35 4.50 26.20 -10.62
N GLN A 36 4.13 27.38 -10.15
CA GLN A 36 5.03 28.29 -9.44
C GLN A 36 5.56 27.63 -8.16
N CYS A 37 4.69 27.04 -7.35
CA CYS A 37 5.10 26.34 -6.13
C CYS A 37 6.07 25.17 -6.42
N VAL A 38 5.81 24.37 -7.45
CA VAL A 38 6.67 23.23 -7.80
C VAL A 38 8.03 23.68 -8.33
N THR A 39 8.08 24.79 -9.09
CA THR A 39 9.33 25.24 -9.73
C THR A 39 10.17 26.14 -8.84
N HIS A 40 9.56 26.95 -7.97
CA HIS A 40 10.26 27.96 -7.19
C HIS A 40 10.25 27.72 -5.67
N ASP A 41 9.13 27.25 -5.11
CA ASP A 41 8.98 27.17 -3.65
C ASP A 41 9.35 25.79 -3.10
N MET A 42 9.32 24.76 -3.94
CA MET A 42 9.62 23.40 -3.52
C MET A 42 11.12 23.14 -3.37
N ASN A 43 11.53 22.66 -2.20
CA ASN A 43 12.91 22.21 -2.00
C ASN A 43 13.13 20.81 -2.58
N TRP A 44 13.71 20.78 -3.78
CA TRP A 44 14.01 19.55 -4.50
C TRP A 44 15.06 18.66 -3.82
N GLY A 45 15.94 19.22 -2.99
CA GLY A 45 16.93 18.44 -2.22
C GLY A 45 16.24 17.45 -1.26
N TRP A 46 15.24 17.91 -0.52
CA TRP A 46 14.43 17.04 0.35
C TRP A 46 13.61 16.02 -0.44
N MET A 47 13.07 16.42 -1.61
CA MET A 47 12.32 15.48 -2.44
C MET A 47 13.22 14.35 -2.96
N LEU A 48 14.42 14.66 -3.46
CA LEU A 48 15.38 13.63 -3.90
C LEU A 48 15.80 12.71 -2.76
N LEU A 49 16.01 13.25 -1.55
CA LEU A 49 16.28 12.46 -0.36
C LEU A 49 15.08 11.54 -0.03
N SER A 50 13.87 12.07 -0.09
CA SER A 50 12.63 11.27 0.06
C SER A 50 12.63 10.08 -0.91
N LEU A 51 12.90 10.31 -2.20
CA LEU A 51 12.94 9.26 -3.21
C LEU A 51 14.01 8.18 -2.92
N ALA A 52 15.17 8.57 -2.39
CA ALA A 52 16.19 7.61 -1.96
C ALA A 52 15.67 6.68 -0.85
N PHE A 53 14.94 7.24 0.13
CA PHE A 53 14.25 6.45 1.16
C PHE A 53 13.10 5.62 0.60
N GLY A 54 12.50 5.98 -0.54
CA GLY A 54 11.48 5.20 -1.23
C GLY A 54 12.01 3.90 -1.85
N ILE A 55 13.30 3.81 -2.17
CA ILE A 55 13.94 2.59 -2.71
C ILE A 55 14.18 1.55 -1.59
N LEU A 56 14.53 2.00 -0.40
CA LEU A 56 14.89 1.15 0.74
C LEU A 56 13.82 0.10 1.09
N PRO A 57 12.52 0.46 1.28
CA PRO A 57 11.48 -0.51 1.60
C PRO A 57 11.25 -1.53 0.47
N GLN A 58 11.48 -1.15 -0.78
CA GLN A 58 11.37 -2.07 -1.92
C GLN A 58 12.45 -3.15 -1.87
N MET A 59 13.70 -2.76 -1.57
CA MET A 59 14.82 -3.68 -1.42
C MET A 59 14.64 -4.57 -0.18
N ALA A 60 14.26 -4.00 0.96
CA ALA A 60 14.00 -4.74 2.19
C ALA A 60 12.88 -5.79 1.98
N ARG A 61 11.82 -5.43 1.24
CA ARG A 61 10.74 -6.35 0.86
C ARG A 61 11.25 -7.51 0.00
N ALA A 62 12.10 -7.25 -0.97
CA ALA A 62 12.69 -8.29 -1.82
C ALA A 62 13.55 -9.27 -1.00
N TRP A 63 14.35 -8.76 -0.06
CA TRP A 63 15.21 -9.59 0.80
C TRP A 63 14.38 -10.40 1.80
N ARG A 64 13.37 -9.78 2.40
CA ARG A 64 12.41 -10.47 3.27
C ARG A 64 11.68 -11.60 2.55
N TRP A 65 11.21 -11.34 1.33
CA TRP A 65 10.50 -12.33 0.53
C TRP A 65 11.37 -13.54 0.19
N ARG A 66 12.65 -13.31 -0.15
CA ARG A 66 13.60 -14.40 -0.36
C ARG A 66 13.74 -15.30 0.88
N MET A 67 13.70 -14.72 2.09
CA MET A 67 13.75 -15.50 3.34
C MET A 67 12.49 -16.35 3.53
N ALA A 68 11.32 -15.90 3.10
CA ALA A 68 10.08 -16.65 3.18
C ALA A 68 10.01 -17.80 2.15
N LEU A 69 10.71 -17.67 1.02
CA LEU A 69 10.79 -18.72 -0.02
C LEU A 69 11.74 -19.86 0.36
N ALA A 70 12.84 -19.57 1.03
CA ALA A 70 13.89 -20.55 1.33
C ALA A 70 13.41 -21.80 2.08
N PRO A 71 12.52 -21.74 3.10
CA PRO A 71 12.01 -22.92 3.80
C PRO A 71 11.16 -23.87 2.94
N LEU A 72 10.68 -23.38 1.79
CA LEU A 72 9.88 -24.15 0.83
C LEU A 72 10.75 -24.87 -0.21
N GLY A 73 12.10 -24.79 -0.06
CA GLY A 73 13.06 -25.31 -1.04
C GLY A 73 13.20 -24.43 -2.28
N GLU A 74 12.65 -23.21 -2.26
CA GLU A 74 12.63 -22.30 -3.39
C GLU A 74 13.77 -21.27 -3.25
N HIS A 75 14.83 -21.40 -4.07
CA HIS A 75 16.04 -20.58 -3.98
C HIS A 75 16.09 -19.48 -5.06
N ALA A 76 15.40 -18.38 -4.80
CA ALA A 76 15.40 -17.23 -5.69
C ALA A 76 16.69 -16.42 -5.57
N ARG A 77 17.19 -15.88 -6.70
CA ARG A 77 18.31 -14.91 -6.70
C ARG A 77 17.87 -13.57 -6.09
N ARG A 78 18.77 -12.92 -5.36
CA ARG A 78 18.47 -11.59 -4.76
C ARG A 78 18.00 -10.58 -5.80
N THR A 79 18.67 -10.54 -6.93
CA THR A 79 18.36 -9.63 -8.04
C THR A 79 17.00 -9.93 -8.67
N SER A 80 16.63 -11.21 -8.83
CA SER A 80 15.31 -11.60 -9.35
C SER A 80 14.18 -11.22 -8.41
N CYS A 81 14.37 -11.37 -7.09
CA CYS A 81 13.39 -10.90 -6.11
C CYS A 81 13.22 -9.37 -6.17
N THR A 82 14.33 -8.61 -6.28
CA THR A 82 14.27 -7.15 -6.37
C THR A 82 13.55 -6.70 -7.64
N ASP A 83 13.91 -7.27 -8.80
CA ASP A 83 13.26 -6.95 -10.06
C ASP A 83 11.77 -7.32 -10.05
N ALA A 84 11.41 -8.47 -9.46
CA ALA A 84 10.03 -8.89 -9.31
C ALA A 84 9.21 -7.93 -8.43
N ILE A 85 9.78 -7.42 -7.34
CA ILE A 85 9.14 -6.41 -6.48
C ILE A 85 8.95 -5.10 -7.25
N PHE A 86 9.98 -4.59 -7.92
CA PHE A 86 9.88 -3.35 -8.72
C PHE A 86 8.78 -3.45 -9.78
N MET A 87 8.75 -4.56 -10.55
CA MET A 87 7.71 -4.80 -11.54
C MET A 87 6.32 -4.93 -10.92
N SER A 88 6.21 -5.52 -9.72
CA SER A 88 4.91 -5.71 -9.05
C SER A 88 4.24 -4.38 -8.70
N TYR A 89 5.02 -3.43 -8.20
CA TYR A 89 4.50 -2.11 -7.87
C TYR A 89 4.06 -1.35 -9.13
N ALA A 90 4.87 -1.36 -10.18
CA ALA A 90 4.50 -0.75 -11.47
C ALA A 90 3.24 -1.41 -12.08
N ALA A 91 3.12 -2.73 -12.01
CA ALA A 91 1.91 -3.43 -12.47
C ALA A 91 0.65 -3.03 -11.69
N SER A 92 0.78 -2.74 -10.39
CA SER A 92 -0.33 -2.29 -9.55
C SER A 92 -0.79 -0.87 -9.85
N LEU A 93 -0.01 -0.07 -10.60
CA LEU A 93 -0.45 1.23 -11.12
C LEU A 93 -1.49 1.07 -12.23
N VAL A 94 -1.37 -0.02 -13.01
CA VAL A 94 -2.28 -0.29 -14.13
C VAL A 94 -3.52 -1.03 -13.64
N ILE A 95 -3.36 -2.10 -12.87
CA ILE A 95 -4.47 -2.88 -12.32
C ILE A 95 -4.25 -3.03 -10.81
N PRO A 96 -5.18 -2.54 -9.97
CA PRO A 96 -5.06 -2.64 -8.52
C PRO A 96 -4.79 -4.09 -8.08
N ARG A 97 -3.79 -4.27 -7.21
CA ARG A 97 -3.40 -5.56 -6.60
C ARG A 97 -2.87 -6.65 -7.56
N VAL A 98 -2.78 -6.39 -8.87
CA VAL A 98 -2.21 -7.38 -9.82
C VAL A 98 -0.71 -7.61 -9.58
N GLY A 99 -0.03 -6.68 -8.94
CA GLY A 99 1.39 -6.77 -8.64
C GLY A 99 1.77 -8.04 -7.86
N GLU A 100 0.92 -8.52 -6.95
CA GLU A 100 1.19 -9.75 -6.19
C GLU A 100 1.26 -10.99 -7.10
N VAL A 101 0.39 -11.05 -8.10
CA VAL A 101 0.43 -12.09 -9.14
C VAL A 101 1.64 -11.89 -10.07
N THR A 102 1.92 -10.64 -10.45
CA THR A 102 3.04 -10.29 -11.33
C THR A 102 4.38 -10.71 -10.74
N ARG A 103 4.65 -10.43 -9.45
CA ARG A 103 5.92 -10.81 -8.81
C ARG A 103 6.13 -12.32 -8.76
N CYS A 104 5.07 -13.10 -8.47
CA CYS A 104 5.13 -14.55 -8.48
C CYS A 104 5.38 -15.10 -9.91
N GLY A 105 4.71 -14.54 -10.91
CA GLY A 105 4.94 -14.87 -12.32
C GLY A 105 6.35 -14.51 -12.80
N THR A 106 6.89 -13.40 -12.35
CA THR A 106 8.27 -12.99 -12.67
C THR A 106 9.29 -13.97 -12.12
N LEU A 107 9.18 -14.39 -10.85
CA LEU A 107 10.09 -15.39 -10.28
C LEU A 107 9.95 -16.77 -10.94
N LYS A 108 8.73 -17.17 -11.26
CA LYS A 108 8.53 -18.42 -12.02
C LYS A 108 9.26 -18.37 -13.36
N LYS A 109 9.22 -17.24 -14.05
CA LYS A 109 9.85 -17.09 -15.37
C LYS A 109 11.37 -16.95 -15.29
N SER A 110 11.90 -16.28 -14.25
CA SER A 110 13.33 -15.97 -14.14
C SER A 110 14.15 -17.02 -13.41
N ASP A 111 13.57 -17.68 -12.41
CA ASP A 111 14.29 -18.58 -11.50
C ASP A 111 13.61 -19.95 -11.37
N GLY A 112 12.51 -20.22 -12.10
CA GLY A 112 11.79 -21.51 -12.04
C GLY A 112 10.98 -21.71 -10.74
N ILE A 113 10.83 -20.70 -9.90
CA ILE A 113 10.15 -20.77 -8.60
C ILE A 113 8.68 -21.15 -8.75
N SER A 114 8.17 -22.06 -7.90
CA SER A 114 6.77 -22.44 -7.90
C SER A 114 5.86 -21.21 -7.67
N PHE A 115 4.93 -20.99 -8.60
CA PHE A 115 3.98 -19.86 -8.51
C PHE A 115 3.07 -19.98 -7.28
N THR A 116 2.56 -21.16 -6.99
CA THR A 116 1.61 -21.39 -5.88
C THR A 116 2.28 -21.29 -4.53
N LYS A 117 3.49 -21.84 -4.36
CA LYS A 117 4.28 -21.67 -3.14
C LYS A 117 4.64 -20.19 -2.91
N SER A 118 5.09 -19.50 -3.96
CA SER A 118 5.40 -18.06 -3.85
C SER A 118 4.17 -17.22 -3.52
N LEU A 119 3.00 -17.55 -4.07
CA LEU A 119 1.74 -16.89 -3.72
C LEU A 119 1.36 -17.11 -2.24
N GLY A 120 1.59 -18.29 -1.70
CA GLY A 120 1.40 -18.58 -0.25
C GLY A 120 2.26 -17.69 0.63
N THR A 121 3.55 -17.49 0.26
CA THR A 121 4.42 -16.56 1.02
C THR A 121 3.96 -15.12 0.92
N VAL A 122 3.35 -14.71 -0.20
CA VAL A 122 2.76 -13.37 -0.34
C VAL A 122 1.62 -13.17 0.66
N VAL A 123 0.76 -14.18 0.85
CA VAL A 123 -0.32 -14.12 1.86
C VAL A 123 0.26 -13.92 3.26
N THR A 124 1.30 -14.69 3.61
CA THR A 124 2.00 -14.53 4.89
C THR A 124 2.57 -13.13 5.08
N GLU A 125 3.22 -12.58 4.05
CA GLU A 125 3.72 -11.20 4.07
C GLU A 125 2.61 -10.19 4.33
N ARG A 126 1.44 -10.34 3.68
CA ARG A 126 0.29 -9.46 3.91
C ARG A 126 -0.24 -9.52 5.34
N LEU A 127 -0.27 -10.70 5.95
CA LEU A 127 -0.66 -10.86 7.36
C LEU A 127 0.30 -10.11 8.30
N VAL A 128 1.61 -10.28 8.10
CA VAL A 128 2.63 -9.58 8.89
C VAL A 128 2.56 -8.06 8.65
N ASP A 129 2.45 -7.62 7.41
CA ASP A 129 2.32 -6.20 7.07
C ASP A 129 1.06 -5.59 7.70
N SER A 130 -0.07 -6.30 7.70
CA SER A 130 -1.32 -5.85 8.33
C SER A 130 -1.17 -5.70 9.85
N LEU A 131 -0.44 -6.62 10.50
CA LEU A 131 -0.16 -6.53 11.93
C LEU A 131 0.68 -5.28 12.25
N PHE A 132 1.76 -5.04 11.49
CA PHE A 132 2.57 -3.82 11.66
C PHE A 132 1.74 -2.55 11.44
N MET A 133 0.89 -2.53 10.39
CA MET A 133 0.01 -1.41 10.12
C MET A 133 -0.93 -1.12 11.31
N LEU A 134 -1.55 -2.15 11.90
CA LEU A 134 -2.42 -2.00 13.07
C LEU A 134 -1.65 -1.47 14.28
N ILE A 135 -0.45 -2.01 14.56
CA ILE A 135 0.41 -1.56 15.67
C ILE A 135 0.79 -0.08 15.47
N PHE A 136 1.28 0.29 14.29
CA PHE A 136 1.70 1.67 14.00
C PHE A 136 0.54 2.65 14.09
N THR A 137 -0.63 2.26 13.58
CA THR A 137 -1.83 3.09 13.69
C THR A 137 -2.27 3.24 15.14
N GLY A 138 -2.25 2.18 15.92
CA GLY A 138 -2.54 2.25 17.36
C GLY A 138 -1.58 3.21 18.08
N VAL A 139 -0.28 3.09 17.84
CA VAL A 139 0.74 4.00 18.40
C VAL A 139 0.53 5.44 17.93
N ALA A 140 0.30 5.65 16.64
CA ALA A 140 0.06 6.98 16.08
C ALA A 140 -1.19 7.62 16.69
N PHE A 141 -2.29 6.90 16.78
CA PHE A 141 -3.54 7.38 17.36
C PHE A 141 -3.38 7.73 18.84
N LEU A 142 -2.79 6.82 19.64
CA LEU A 142 -2.56 7.05 21.06
C LEU A 142 -1.62 8.25 21.31
N SER A 143 -0.59 8.43 20.50
CA SER A 143 0.34 9.57 20.60
C SER A 143 -0.30 10.93 20.26
N GLN A 144 -1.36 10.95 19.46
CA GLN A 144 -2.08 12.15 19.04
C GLN A 144 -3.46 12.27 19.67
N LEU A 145 -3.80 11.39 20.63
CA LEU A 145 -5.10 11.39 21.31
C LEU A 145 -5.48 12.75 21.93
N PRO A 146 -4.57 13.50 22.60
CA PRO A 146 -4.90 14.81 23.15
C PRO A 146 -5.39 15.80 22.09
N LYS A 147 -4.71 15.85 20.94
CA LYS A 147 -5.12 16.72 19.81
C LYS A 147 -6.44 16.28 19.18
N PHE A 148 -6.66 14.98 19.10
CA PHE A 148 -7.92 14.43 18.60
C PHE A 148 -9.09 14.78 19.53
N LEU A 149 -8.91 14.68 20.84
CA LEU A 149 -9.91 15.07 21.84
C LEU A 149 -10.17 16.59 21.80
N GLU A 150 -9.13 17.42 21.68
CA GLU A 150 -9.28 18.86 21.51
C GLU A 150 -10.10 19.21 20.25
N PHE A 151 -9.84 18.52 19.14
CA PHE A 151 -10.62 18.68 17.91
C PHE A 151 -12.10 18.33 18.10
N LEU A 152 -12.39 17.19 18.77
CA LEU A 152 -13.77 16.79 19.07
C LEU A 152 -14.47 17.83 19.95
N CYS A 153 -13.79 18.36 20.96
CA CYS A 153 -14.34 19.41 21.81
C CYS A 153 -14.64 20.71 21.01
N LYS A 154 -13.75 21.09 20.09
CA LYS A 154 -13.93 22.30 19.25
C LYS A 154 -15.05 22.15 18.22
N THR A 155 -15.29 20.93 17.72
CA THR A 155 -16.38 20.64 16.76
C THR A 155 -17.72 20.37 17.42
N GLY A 156 -17.80 20.40 18.76
CA GLY A 156 -19.02 20.11 19.50
C GLY A 156 -19.48 18.65 19.40
N THR A 157 -18.60 17.77 18.89
CA THR A 157 -18.93 16.36 18.71
C THR A 157 -18.61 15.59 19.99
N ASN A 158 -19.63 15.11 20.70
CA ASN A 158 -19.46 14.25 21.86
C ASN A 158 -18.98 12.84 21.46
N LEU A 159 -17.97 12.33 22.18
CA LEU A 159 -17.49 10.96 21.97
C LEU A 159 -18.64 9.93 22.11
N ASN A 160 -19.60 10.19 23.00
CA ASN A 160 -20.78 9.38 23.18
C ASN A 160 -21.66 9.33 21.92
N ASP A 161 -21.82 10.43 21.19
CA ASP A 161 -22.61 10.47 19.96
C ASP A 161 -21.95 9.66 18.85
N ILE A 162 -20.62 9.67 18.79
CA ILE A 162 -19.86 8.82 17.88
C ILE A 162 -20.04 7.33 18.27
N LEU A 163 -19.86 6.99 19.54
CA LEU A 163 -20.04 5.63 20.05
C LEU A 163 -21.46 5.12 19.83
N HIS A 164 -22.48 5.95 20.08
CA HIS A 164 -23.87 5.58 19.80
C HIS A 164 -24.16 5.37 18.32
N ARG A 165 -23.52 6.07 17.40
CA ARG A 165 -23.62 5.80 15.96
C ARG A 165 -22.99 4.46 15.59
N PHE A 166 -21.91 4.04 16.26
CA PHE A 166 -21.26 2.75 16.04
C PHE A 166 -21.96 1.58 16.77
N THR A 167 -22.69 1.80 17.86
CA THR A 167 -23.42 0.75 18.59
C THR A 167 -24.79 0.45 17.98
N GLY A 168 -25.26 1.22 16.99
CA GLY A 168 -26.54 1.04 16.31
C GLY A 168 -26.48 0.08 15.11
N THR A 169 -27.46 0.22 14.25
CA THR A 169 -27.71 -0.62 13.06
C THR A 169 -26.48 -0.79 12.15
N GLY A 170 -25.58 0.19 12.11
CA GLY A 170 -24.36 0.16 11.28
C GLY A 170 -23.36 -0.94 11.69
N TYR A 171 -23.21 -1.19 13.00
CA TYR A 171 -22.35 -2.28 13.50
C TYR A 171 -22.89 -3.65 13.11
N ILE A 172 -24.21 -3.85 13.26
CA ILE A 172 -24.88 -5.10 12.89
C ILE A 172 -24.75 -5.35 11.39
N VAL A 173 -24.99 -4.34 10.56
CA VAL A 173 -24.82 -4.43 9.09
C VAL A 173 -23.38 -4.77 8.72
N THR A 174 -22.41 -4.08 9.33
CA THR A 174 -20.97 -4.35 9.07
C THR A 174 -20.60 -5.78 9.48
N LEU A 175 -21.07 -6.25 10.63
CA LEU A 175 -20.83 -7.62 11.10
C LEU A 175 -21.48 -8.65 10.15
N ILE A 176 -22.70 -8.41 9.72
CA ILE A 176 -23.39 -9.28 8.74
C ILE A 176 -22.61 -9.31 7.41
N CYS A 177 -22.14 -8.17 6.90
CA CYS A 177 -21.35 -8.12 5.68
C CYS A 177 -20.03 -8.88 5.82
N ILE A 178 -19.34 -8.76 6.95
CA ILE A 178 -18.10 -9.50 7.23
C ILE A 178 -18.41 -11.01 7.30
N CYS A 179 -19.44 -11.41 8.05
CA CYS A 179 -19.84 -12.82 8.14
C CYS A 179 -20.23 -13.39 6.76
N ALA A 180 -20.99 -12.66 5.98
CA ALA A 180 -21.38 -13.07 4.62
C ALA A 180 -20.16 -13.22 3.70
N ALA A 181 -19.19 -12.29 3.76
CA ALA A 181 -17.94 -12.38 3.00
C ALA A 181 -17.08 -13.58 3.41
N VAL A 182 -17.00 -13.86 4.71
CA VAL A 182 -16.29 -15.04 5.24
C VAL A 182 -16.95 -16.33 4.78
N ILE A 183 -18.28 -16.43 4.90
CA ILE A 183 -19.04 -17.61 4.45
C ILE A 183 -18.89 -17.81 2.94
N ALA A 184 -19.02 -16.76 2.14
CA ALA A 184 -18.84 -16.83 0.69
C ALA A 184 -17.43 -17.32 0.32
N THR A 185 -16.40 -16.83 1.02
CA THR A 185 -15.00 -17.26 0.83
C THR A 185 -14.82 -18.74 1.19
N LEU A 186 -15.37 -19.18 2.32
CA LEU A 186 -15.32 -20.58 2.76
C LEU A 186 -16.02 -21.53 1.78
N VAL A 187 -17.18 -21.14 1.27
CA VAL A 187 -17.92 -21.91 0.25
C VAL A 187 -17.14 -21.97 -1.04
N ALA A 188 -16.53 -20.87 -1.49
CA ALA A 188 -15.70 -20.84 -2.69
C ALA A 188 -14.47 -21.75 -2.56
N VAL A 189 -13.76 -21.68 -1.43
CA VAL A 189 -12.60 -22.55 -1.12
C VAL A 189 -13.03 -24.02 -1.08
N ARG A 190 -14.14 -24.35 -0.41
CA ARG A 190 -14.66 -25.74 -0.38
C ARG A 190 -15.00 -26.26 -1.77
N ARG A 191 -15.68 -25.45 -2.60
CA ARG A 191 -16.01 -25.84 -3.99
C ARG A 191 -14.72 -26.07 -4.82
N PHE A 192 -13.71 -25.23 -4.65
CA PHE A 192 -12.43 -25.38 -5.34
C PHE A 192 -11.65 -26.60 -4.87
N ALA A 193 -11.72 -26.94 -3.58
CA ALA A 193 -11.06 -28.10 -2.98
C ALA A 193 -11.64 -29.46 -3.39
N VAL A 194 -12.84 -29.51 -4.01
CA VAL A 194 -13.44 -30.75 -4.53
C VAL A 194 -12.58 -31.33 -5.67
N PHE A 195 -11.93 -30.51 -6.46
CA PHE A 195 -11.03 -30.94 -7.53
C PHE A 195 -9.63 -31.25 -6.98
N LYS A 196 -9.03 -32.39 -7.34
CA LYS A 196 -7.67 -32.79 -6.92
C LYS A 196 -6.66 -31.68 -7.14
N LYS A 197 -6.64 -31.08 -8.35
CA LYS A 197 -5.75 -29.98 -8.71
C LYS A 197 -5.97 -28.73 -7.82
N GLY A 198 -7.22 -28.43 -7.46
CA GLY A 198 -7.55 -27.34 -6.56
C GLY A 198 -7.05 -27.57 -5.14
N ARG A 199 -7.20 -28.81 -4.64
CA ARG A 199 -6.72 -29.20 -3.31
C ARG A 199 -5.19 -29.16 -3.21
N ASP A 200 -4.49 -29.66 -4.23
CA ASP A 200 -3.02 -29.63 -4.26
C ASP A 200 -2.49 -28.19 -4.27
N MET A 201 -3.14 -27.31 -5.06
CA MET A 201 -2.80 -25.89 -5.09
C MET A 201 -3.09 -25.18 -3.75
N LEU A 202 -4.21 -25.49 -3.09
CA LEU A 202 -4.53 -24.95 -1.76
C LEU A 202 -3.52 -25.43 -0.71
N HIS A 203 -3.07 -26.68 -0.80
CA HIS A 203 -2.03 -27.21 0.09
C HIS A 203 -0.72 -26.47 -0.10
N GLU A 204 -0.26 -26.25 -1.33
CA GLU A 204 0.96 -25.48 -1.61
C GLU A 204 0.86 -24.02 -1.11
N VAL A 205 -0.31 -23.36 -1.27
CA VAL A 205 -0.55 -22.03 -0.70
C VAL A 205 -0.48 -22.07 0.82
N TRP A 206 -1.08 -23.11 1.45
CA TRP A 206 -1.06 -23.27 2.91
C TRP A 206 0.34 -23.52 3.46
N GLU A 207 1.15 -24.33 2.77
CA GLU A 207 2.57 -24.50 3.09
C GLU A 207 3.31 -23.16 3.03
N GLY A 208 3.02 -22.35 2.01
CA GLY A 208 3.55 -21.00 1.89
C GLY A 208 3.16 -20.12 3.09
N VAL A 209 1.92 -20.18 3.55
CA VAL A 209 1.46 -19.45 4.76
C VAL A 209 2.21 -19.92 6.01
N LEU A 210 2.42 -21.21 6.16
CA LEU A 210 3.14 -21.78 7.31
C LEU A 210 4.66 -21.60 7.24
N SER A 211 5.20 -21.19 6.08
CA SER A 211 6.65 -21.03 5.89
C SER A 211 7.30 -20.08 6.90
N LEU A 212 6.54 -19.09 7.42
CA LEU A 212 7.03 -18.14 8.42
C LEU A 212 7.56 -18.84 9.68
N ARG A 213 6.91 -19.94 10.10
CA ARG A 213 7.35 -20.75 11.28
C ARG A 213 8.68 -21.45 11.04
N LYS A 214 9.05 -21.66 9.78
CA LYS A 214 10.27 -22.36 9.36
C LYS A 214 11.37 -21.42 8.86
N VAL A 215 11.14 -20.09 8.93
CA VAL A 215 12.18 -19.11 8.56
C VAL A 215 13.37 -19.24 9.50
N HIS A 216 14.54 -19.51 8.95
CA HIS A 216 15.76 -19.78 9.71
C HIS A 216 16.16 -18.64 10.65
N ASN A 217 15.91 -17.39 10.27
CA ASN A 217 16.22 -16.21 11.10
C ASN A 217 14.98 -15.30 11.18
N LEU A 218 14.06 -15.62 12.09
CA LEU A 218 12.85 -14.85 12.33
C LEU A 218 13.14 -13.41 12.80
N PRO A 219 14.12 -13.15 13.70
CA PRO A 219 14.47 -11.77 14.07
C PRO A 219 14.87 -10.91 12.87
N LEU A 220 15.67 -11.43 11.94
CA LEU A 220 16.05 -10.72 10.72
C LEU A 220 14.84 -10.48 9.79
N TYR A 221 13.93 -11.43 9.70
CA TYR A 221 12.67 -11.26 8.95
C TYR A 221 11.81 -10.13 9.52
N LEU A 222 11.67 -10.07 10.84
CA LEU A 222 10.94 -9.00 11.54
C LEU A 222 11.66 -7.66 11.42
N PHE A 223 13.00 -7.66 11.48
CA PHE A 223 13.80 -6.45 11.22
C PHE A 223 13.56 -5.90 9.82
N TYR A 224 13.55 -6.73 8.77
CA TYR A 224 13.18 -6.26 7.43
C TYR A 224 11.74 -5.78 7.38
N SER A 225 10.82 -6.41 8.11
CA SER A 225 9.43 -5.93 8.18
C SER A 225 9.35 -4.54 8.80
N LEU A 226 10.06 -4.30 9.90
CA LEU A 226 10.18 -2.97 10.51
C LEU A 226 10.84 -1.96 9.56
N LEU A 227 11.93 -2.36 8.90
CA LEU A 227 12.66 -1.51 7.96
C LEU A 227 11.79 -1.07 6.77
N ILE A 228 10.90 -1.94 6.28
CA ILE A 228 9.92 -1.60 5.24
C ILE A 228 9.01 -0.47 5.71
N TRP A 229 8.44 -0.58 6.90
CA TRP A 229 7.49 0.41 7.42
C TRP A 229 8.16 1.72 7.81
N VAL A 230 9.33 1.65 8.45
CA VAL A 230 10.15 2.84 8.75
C VAL A 230 10.59 3.52 7.46
N GLY A 231 11.01 2.76 6.45
CA GLY A 231 11.39 3.31 5.15
C GLY A 231 10.22 4.02 4.44
N TYR A 232 9.02 3.44 4.45
CA TYR A 232 7.83 4.10 3.91
C TYR A 232 7.46 5.36 4.69
N PHE A 233 7.54 5.31 6.01
CA PHE A 233 7.30 6.51 6.81
C PHE A 233 8.32 7.60 6.52
N LEU A 234 9.61 7.29 6.49
CA LEU A 234 10.66 8.27 6.17
C LEU A 234 10.52 8.82 4.75
N HIS A 235 10.19 7.97 3.77
CA HIS A 235 9.89 8.41 2.42
C HIS A 235 8.75 9.43 2.37
N PHE A 236 7.72 9.25 3.17
CA PHE A 236 6.61 10.19 3.28
C PHE A 236 6.99 11.41 4.14
N TYR A 237 7.62 11.22 5.30
CA TYR A 237 7.92 12.29 6.25
C TYR A 237 8.94 13.29 5.72
N ILE A 238 9.98 12.84 5.02
CA ILE A 238 10.98 13.71 4.42
C ILE A 238 10.34 14.65 3.39
N ALA A 239 9.27 14.23 2.70
CA ALA A 239 8.56 15.09 1.77
C ALA A 239 7.88 16.30 2.44
N PHE A 240 7.66 16.28 3.77
CA PHE A 240 7.14 17.44 4.50
C PHE A 240 8.11 18.62 4.51
N PHE A 241 9.40 18.37 4.43
CA PHE A 241 10.43 19.41 4.37
C PHE A 241 10.61 20.01 2.97
N CYS A 242 9.86 19.50 1.98
CA CYS A 242 9.87 20.07 0.63
C CYS A 242 9.15 21.42 0.56
N PHE A 243 8.24 21.71 1.51
CA PHE A 243 7.41 22.89 1.51
C PHE A 243 7.40 23.53 2.90
N ASP A 244 7.52 24.86 2.95
CA ASP A 244 7.56 25.60 4.21
C ASP A 244 6.29 25.40 5.05
N PHE A 245 5.12 25.32 4.37
CA PHE A 245 3.82 25.16 5.05
C PHE A 245 3.62 23.76 5.70
N THR A 246 4.44 22.76 5.40
CA THR A 246 4.41 21.44 6.07
C THR A 246 5.63 21.19 6.94
N SER A 247 6.73 21.93 6.77
CA SER A 247 8.02 21.68 7.44
C SER A 247 7.93 21.81 8.97
N SER A 248 7.02 22.61 9.50
CA SER A 248 6.79 22.82 10.94
C SER A 248 5.94 21.74 11.61
N LEU A 249 5.34 20.82 10.83
CA LEU A 249 4.49 19.78 11.39
C LEU A 249 5.32 18.75 12.18
N SER A 250 4.80 18.40 13.37
CA SER A 250 5.48 17.44 14.25
C SER A 250 5.57 16.04 13.63
N VAL A 251 6.61 15.29 14.02
CA VAL A 251 6.78 13.88 13.61
C VAL A 251 5.53 13.04 13.91
N GLY A 252 4.88 13.28 15.07
CA GLY A 252 3.66 12.57 15.45
C GLY A 252 2.48 12.88 14.53
N ALA A 253 2.34 14.15 14.09
CA ALA A 253 1.33 14.55 13.11
C ALA A 253 1.59 13.84 11.77
N ALA A 254 2.82 13.91 11.27
CA ALA A 254 3.21 13.25 10.02
C ALA A 254 3.00 11.73 10.10
N PHE A 255 3.28 11.10 11.25
CA PHE A 255 3.09 9.67 11.46
C PHE A 255 1.60 9.29 11.43
N LEU A 256 0.72 10.08 12.06
CA LEU A 256 -0.71 9.84 11.98
C LEU A 256 -1.25 10.04 10.55
N ILE A 257 -0.82 11.09 9.85
CA ILE A 257 -1.19 11.34 8.45
C ILE A 257 -0.75 10.17 7.56
N PHE A 258 0.47 9.67 7.75
CA PHE A 258 0.97 8.48 7.06
C PHE A 258 0.10 7.24 7.30
N CYS A 259 -0.28 6.97 8.55
CA CYS A 259 -1.14 5.84 8.89
C CYS A 259 -2.52 5.96 8.24
N VAL A 260 -3.16 7.13 8.31
CA VAL A 260 -4.47 7.37 7.68
C VAL A 260 -4.38 7.23 6.15
N GLY A 261 -3.34 7.79 5.53
CA GLY A 261 -3.07 7.61 4.10
C GLY A 261 -2.87 6.14 3.71
N THR A 262 -2.17 5.37 4.55
CA THR A 262 -1.96 3.94 4.32
C THR A 262 -3.27 3.15 4.36
N PHE A 263 -4.19 3.47 5.29
CA PHE A 263 -5.54 2.89 5.29
C PHE A 263 -6.33 3.27 4.04
N ALA A 264 -6.23 4.49 3.57
CA ALA A 264 -6.93 4.93 2.37
C ALA A 264 -6.52 4.13 1.11
N VAL A 265 -5.27 3.64 1.05
CA VAL A 265 -4.78 2.76 -0.03
C VAL A 265 -5.45 1.38 -0.03
N LEU A 266 -6.14 0.96 1.04
CA LEU A 266 -6.93 -0.28 1.04
C LEU A 266 -8.12 -0.21 0.08
N VAL A 267 -8.62 0.98 -0.23
CA VAL A 267 -9.61 1.20 -1.29
C VAL A 267 -8.97 0.81 -2.63
N PRO A 268 -9.56 -0.11 -3.40
CA PRO A 268 -8.94 -0.68 -4.59
C PRO A 268 -8.97 0.30 -5.78
N THR A 269 -8.15 1.35 -5.71
CA THR A 269 -7.90 2.28 -6.82
C THR A 269 -6.46 2.14 -7.30
N PRO A 270 -6.13 2.54 -8.55
CA PRO A 270 -4.76 2.50 -9.03
C PRO A 270 -3.81 3.28 -8.10
N ASN A 271 -2.86 2.59 -7.48
CA ASN A 271 -1.89 3.16 -6.52
C ASN A 271 -2.52 3.95 -5.35
N GLY A 272 -3.78 3.69 -4.98
CA GLY A 272 -4.48 4.49 -3.97
C GLY A 272 -4.88 5.90 -4.45
N ALA A 273 -4.77 6.18 -5.75
CA ALA A 273 -5.11 7.48 -6.32
C ALA A 273 -6.58 7.85 -6.01
N GLY A 274 -6.80 9.07 -5.58
CA GLY A 274 -8.07 9.57 -5.07
C GLY A 274 -8.19 9.40 -3.56
N PRO A 275 -8.47 8.22 -3.02
CA PRO A 275 -8.61 7.99 -1.58
C PRO A 275 -7.42 8.44 -0.74
N TRP A 276 -6.20 8.15 -1.19
CA TRP A 276 -4.98 8.61 -0.51
C TRP A 276 -4.87 10.14 -0.52
N HIS A 277 -5.11 10.78 -1.65
CA HIS A 277 -5.07 12.24 -1.77
C HIS A 277 -6.08 12.89 -0.83
N PHE A 278 -7.31 12.38 -0.82
CA PHE A 278 -8.36 12.86 0.07
C PHE A 278 -7.98 12.71 1.54
N ALA A 279 -7.45 11.56 1.93
CA ALA A 279 -7.05 11.28 3.30
C ALA A 279 -5.92 12.22 3.76
N VAL A 280 -4.85 12.33 2.97
CA VAL A 280 -3.69 13.18 3.30
C VAL A 280 -4.09 14.66 3.34
N LYS A 281 -4.82 15.15 2.31
CA LYS A 281 -5.35 16.51 2.29
C LYS A 281 -6.16 16.81 3.55
N THR A 282 -7.13 15.95 3.87
CA THR A 282 -8.03 16.16 5.02
C THR A 282 -7.26 16.21 6.34
N MET A 283 -6.28 15.33 6.50
CA MET A 283 -5.44 15.32 7.70
C MET A 283 -4.54 16.54 7.78
N LEU A 284 -3.94 17.02 6.69
CA LEU A 284 -3.14 18.24 6.67
C LEU A 284 -3.97 19.45 7.07
N VAL A 285 -5.19 19.58 6.54
CA VAL A 285 -6.14 20.66 6.93
C VAL A 285 -6.48 20.57 8.42
N LEU A 286 -6.68 19.37 8.97
CA LEU A 286 -6.91 19.16 10.40
C LEU A 286 -5.74 19.66 11.26
N TYR A 287 -4.51 19.57 10.76
CA TYR A 287 -3.32 20.09 11.41
C TYR A 287 -3.02 21.57 11.09
N GLY A 288 -3.95 22.29 10.47
CA GLY A 288 -3.88 23.73 10.25
C GLY A 288 -3.22 24.17 8.94
N VAL A 289 -2.92 23.25 8.05
CA VAL A 289 -2.46 23.59 6.68
C VAL A 289 -3.63 24.11 5.85
N ALA A 290 -3.46 25.21 5.14
CA ALA A 290 -4.51 25.77 4.27
C ALA A 290 -4.93 24.75 3.21
N GLU A 291 -6.22 24.69 2.90
CA GLU A 291 -6.76 23.66 1.99
C GLU A 291 -6.09 23.63 0.61
N PRO A 292 -5.83 24.78 -0.08
CA PRO A 292 -5.10 24.76 -1.36
C PRO A 292 -3.71 24.17 -1.25
N GLN A 293 -2.96 24.50 -0.19
CA GLN A 293 -1.62 23.96 0.09
C GLN A 293 -1.65 22.46 0.39
N ALA A 294 -2.65 21.98 1.15
CA ALA A 294 -2.83 20.56 1.45
C ALA A 294 -3.16 19.75 0.19
N VAL A 295 -3.97 20.29 -0.71
CA VAL A 295 -4.29 19.72 -2.03
C VAL A 295 -3.03 19.64 -2.88
N MET A 296 -2.25 20.70 -2.92
CA MET A 296 -0.98 20.78 -3.68
C MET A 296 0.04 19.77 -3.15
N PHE A 297 0.26 19.70 -1.84
CA PHE A 297 1.15 18.70 -1.23
C PHE A 297 0.77 17.29 -1.65
N ALA A 298 -0.51 16.92 -1.52
CA ALA A 298 -0.99 15.59 -1.85
C ALA A 298 -0.74 15.25 -3.33
N LEU A 299 -0.99 16.19 -4.25
CA LEU A 299 -0.78 15.98 -5.68
C LEU A 299 0.71 15.82 -6.02
N VAL A 300 1.55 16.75 -5.58
CA VAL A 300 2.98 16.77 -5.91
C VAL A 300 3.66 15.52 -5.36
N VAL A 301 3.49 15.26 -4.05
CA VAL A 301 4.17 14.15 -3.39
C VAL A 301 3.75 12.81 -3.99
N HIS A 302 2.45 12.57 -4.16
CA HIS A 302 1.99 11.31 -4.75
C HIS A 302 2.45 11.12 -6.20
N THR A 303 2.43 12.19 -7.00
CA THR A 303 2.84 12.11 -8.41
C THR A 303 4.32 11.80 -8.54
N ILE A 304 5.18 12.50 -7.80
CA ILE A 304 6.63 12.30 -7.85
C ILE A 304 7.00 10.92 -7.28
N GLN A 305 6.39 10.51 -6.17
CA GLN A 305 6.63 9.18 -5.59
C GLN A 305 6.11 8.05 -6.51
N THR A 306 5.02 8.28 -7.22
CA THR A 306 4.52 7.34 -8.24
C THR A 306 5.46 7.25 -9.44
N ALA A 307 6.05 8.37 -9.87
CA ALA A 307 7.05 8.37 -10.94
C ALA A 307 8.26 7.50 -10.58
N LEU A 308 8.73 7.53 -9.33
CA LEU A 308 9.76 6.61 -8.85
C LEU A 308 9.36 5.14 -9.05
N VAL A 309 8.14 4.78 -8.70
CA VAL A 309 7.61 3.41 -8.86
C VAL A 309 7.63 2.98 -10.33
N VAL A 310 7.23 3.88 -11.25
CA VAL A 310 7.29 3.63 -12.70
C VAL A 310 8.74 3.39 -13.15
N LEU A 311 9.66 4.24 -12.74
CA LEU A 311 11.09 4.13 -13.11
C LEU A 311 11.70 2.82 -12.59
N LEU A 312 11.45 2.46 -11.33
CA LEU A 312 11.92 1.19 -10.76
C LEU A 312 11.30 -0.01 -11.48
N GLY A 313 10.02 0.05 -11.83
CA GLY A 313 9.35 -1.00 -12.60
C GLY A 313 9.92 -1.17 -14.00
N ALA A 314 10.17 -0.08 -14.70
CA ALA A 314 10.82 -0.08 -16.02
C ALA A 314 12.25 -0.66 -15.93
N PHE A 315 13.01 -0.26 -14.90
CA PHE A 315 14.34 -0.81 -14.62
C PHE A 315 14.30 -2.33 -14.37
N GLY A 316 13.39 -2.79 -13.51
CA GLY A 316 13.22 -4.22 -13.22
C GLY A 316 12.85 -5.02 -14.48
N TRP A 317 11.92 -4.49 -15.28
CA TRP A 317 11.51 -5.10 -16.54
C TRP A 317 12.67 -5.20 -17.55
N ALA A 318 13.44 -4.12 -17.72
CA ALA A 318 14.60 -4.11 -18.61
C ALA A 318 15.63 -5.16 -18.19
N ARG A 319 15.95 -5.26 -16.88
CA ARG A 319 16.91 -6.25 -16.35
C ARG A 319 16.47 -7.68 -16.55
N VAL A 320 15.18 -8.00 -16.32
CA VAL A 320 14.64 -9.34 -16.54
C VAL A 320 14.73 -9.75 -18.01
N ASN A 321 14.42 -8.83 -18.93
CA ASN A 321 14.50 -9.12 -20.36
C ASN A 321 15.94 -9.21 -20.88
N TYR A 322 16.88 -8.39 -20.37
CA TYR A 322 18.28 -8.45 -20.71
C TYR A 322 18.91 -9.81 -20.33
N ARG A 323 18.65 -10.29 -19.11
CA ARG A 323 19.14 -11.60 -18.66
C ARG A 323 18.63 -12.76 -19.51
N LYS A 324 17.38 -12.65 -19.98
CA LYS A 324 16.81 -13.69 -20.87
C LYS A 324 17.52 -13.78 -22.22
N LYS A 325 18.14 -12.71 -22.68
CA LYS A 325 18.91 -12.70 -23.93
C LYS A 325 20.31 -13.34 -23.79
N LEU A 326 20.79 -13.46 -22.55
CA LEU A 326 22.10 -14.00 -22.23
C LEU A 326 22.09 -15.46 -21.77
N SER A 327 20.91 -16.00 -21.42
CA SER A 327 20.67 -17.41 -21.09
C SER A 327 20.13 -18.17 -22.29
#